data_3d45e540dbdd95479dbe259c43fc64a7
#
_entry.id   3d45e540dbdd95479dbe259c43fc64a7
#
_cell.length_a   1.000
_cell.length_b   1.000
_cell.length_c   1.000
_cell.angle_alpha   90.00
_cell.angle_beta   90.00
_cell.angle_gamma   90.00
#
_symmetry.space_group_name_H-M   'P 1'
#
loop_
_entity.id
_entity.type
_entity.pdbx_description
1 polymer ?
#
loop_
_entity_poly.entity_id
_entity_poly.type
_entity_poly.pdbx_seq_one_letter_code
_entity_poly.pdbx_strand_id
1 'polypeptide(L)'
;MDKNVLKTKDILLLLLIITLTFSFVFVGSLTNGFMIFENLSTAINKQIIYQAITLFGTGVFLFILWWFKKQKFYEYFKKGDISAKIIPEPIVGITPKPTENWFHFGRNFSILISVVTAVVIYFQVIGENKISINNVFTVLPFSIVFALSNSFVEESLTRLGVVVVLKDKLKDNNTANFSTNLRYGALLG
;
A
#
# COMPACT_ATOMS: atom_id res chain seq x y z
N MET A 1 35.05 1.08 3.06
CA MET A 1 34.01 1.76 2.28
C MET A 1 32.75 1.81 3.13
N ASP A 2 32.34 3.00 3.49
CA ASP A 2 31.24 3.24 4.42
C ASP A 2 29.92 2.71 3.84
N LYS A 3 29.39 1.62 4.39
CA LYS A 3 28.15 0.98 3.91
C LYS A 3 26.89 1.84 4.13
N ASN A 4 27.02 2.89 4.93
CA ASN A 4 25.89 3.71 5.37
C ASN A 4 25.56 4.91 4.46
N VAL A 5 26.41 5.22 3.48
CA VAL A 5 26.19 6.36 2.58
C VAL A 5 25.19 5.97 1.48
N LEU A 6 24.14 6.77 1.33
CA LEU A 6 23.20 6.66 0.21
C LEU A 6 23.94 6.92 -1.10
N LYS A 7 23.88 5.97 -2.01
CA LYS A 7 24.42 6.16 -3.37
C LYS A 7 23.46 7.05 -4.16
N THR A 8 23.98 7.79 -5.14
CA THR A 8 23.19 8.65 -6.04
C THR A 8 21.98 7.91 -6.62
N LYS A 9 22.13 6.63 -6.98
CA LYS A 9 21.02 5.78 -7.47
C LYS A 9 19.90 5.58 -6.42
N ASP A 10 20.26 5.47 -5.14
CA ASP A 10 19.27 5.30 -4.06
C ASP A 10 18.46 6.58 -3.87
N ILE A 11 19.14 7.74 -3.93
CA ILE A 11 18.50 9.05 -3.86
C ILE A 11 17.55 9.26 -5.04
N LEU A 12 17.99 8.93 -6.25
CA LEU A 12 17.14 9.04 -7.45
C LEU A 12 15.91 8.14 -7.37
N LEU A 13 16.04 6.92 -6.86
CA LEU A 13 14.91 6.03 -6.65
C LEU A 13 13.93 6.57 -5.59
N LEU A 14 14.43 7.14 -4.50
CA LEU A 14 13.58 7.78 -3.48
C LEU A 14 12.85 9.01 -4.04
N LEU A 15 13.54 9.84 -4.81
CA LEU A 15 12.92 10.97 -5.49
C LEU A 15 11.84 10.52 -6.48
N LEU A 16 12.10 9.43 -7.21
CA LEU A 16 11.11 8.83 -8.12
C LEU A 16 9.86 8.36 -7.36
N ILE A 17 10.02 7.69 -6.21
CA ILE A 17 8.90 7.28 -5.35
C ILE A 17 8.07 8.50 -4.94
N ILE A 18 8.72 9.53 -4.42
CA ILE A 18 8.06 10.76 -3.98
C ILE A 18 7.31 11.40 -5.15
N THR A 19 7.98 11.58 -6.30
CA THR A 19 7.38 12.18 -7.49
C THR A 19 6.17 11.41 -7.99
N LEU A 20 6.25 10.08 -8.06
CA LEU A 20 5.13 9.24 -8.50
C LEU A 20 3.96 9.32 -7.51
N THR A 21 4.24 9.25 -6.21
CA THR A 21 3.20 9.34 -5.16
C THR A 21 2.43 10.67 -5.28
N PHE A 22 3.15 11.78 -5.40
CA PHE A 22 2.50 13.09 -5.60
C PHE A 22 1.77 13.17 -6.95
N SER A 23 2.39 12.69 -8.03
CA SER A 23 1.77 12.71 -9.37
C SER A 23 0.45 11.95 -9.40
N PHE A 24 0.36 10.81 -8.71
CA PHE A 24 -0.87 10.00 -8.67
C PHE A 24 -2.02 10.72 -7.94
N VAL A 25 -1.73 11.58 -6.96
CA VAL A 25 -2.76 12.43 -6.35
C VAL A 25 -3.41 13.36 -7.40
N PHE A 26 -2.61 13.91 -8.33
CA PHE A 26 -3.11 14.82 -9.36
C PHE A 26 -3.79 14.09 -10.53
N VAL A 27 -3.44 12.83 -10.82
CA VAL A 27 -4.09 12.05 -11.90
C VAL A 27 -5.60 12.02 -11.73
N GLY A 28 -6.10 11.89 -10.49
CA GLY A 28 -7.53 11.89 -10.20
C GLY A 28 -8.27 13.16 -10.67
N SER A 29 -7.62 14.32 -10.68
CA SER A 29 -8.21 15.57 -11.19
C SER A 29 -8.13 15.68 -12.71
N LEU A 30 -7.07 15.11 -13.33
CA LEU A 30 -6.87 15.14 -14.77
C LEU A 30 -7.80 14.18 -15.52
N THR A 31 -8.33 13.18 -14.87
CA THR A 31 -9.24 12.19 -15.50
C THR A 31 -10.71 12.64 -15.53
N ASN A 32 -11.00 13.87 -15.09
CA ASN A 32 -12.35 14.43 -15.16
C ASN A 32 -12.80 14.63 -16.62
N GLY A 33 -14.00 14.13 -16.94
CA GLY A 33 -14.62 14.31 -18.25
C GLY A 33 -14.28 13.25 -19.30
N PHE A 34 -13.33 12.35 -19.04
CA PHE A 34 -13.07 11.23 -19.94
C PHE A 34 -14.09 10.11 -19.72
N MET A 35 -14.72 9.65 -20.79
CA MET A 35 -15.64 8.52 -20.80
C MET A 35 -15.13 7.48 -21.80
N ILE A 36 -14.79 6.27 -21.30
CA ILE A 36 -14.36 5.14 -22.14
C ILE A 36 -15.56 4.21 -22.38
N PHE A 37 -16.41 4.04 -21.39
CA PHE A 37 -17.57 3.15 -21.42
C PHE A 37 -18.85 3.97 -21.25
N GLU A 38 -19.63 4.12 -22.32
CA GLU A 38 -20.87 4.92 -22.33
C GLU A 38 -21.93 4.37 -21.37
N ASN A 39 -21.92 3.04 -21.14
CA ASN A 39 -22.88 2.35 -20.27
C ASN A 39 -22.55 2.47 -18.77
N LEU A 40 -21.40 3.06 -18.40
CA LEU A 40 -20.99 3.23 -17.02
C LEU A 40 -21.12 4.68 -16.58
N SER A 41 -21.36 4.90 -15.29
CA SER A 41 -21.40 6.25 -14.75
C SER A 41 -20.05 6.97 -14.92
N THR A 42 -20.10 8.30 -15.01
CA THR A 42 -18.90 9.15 -15.10
C THR A 42 -17.92 8.88 -13.95
N ALA A 43 -18.43 8.62 -12.74
CA ALA A 43 -17.61 8.31 -11.58
C ALA A 43 -16.84 6.98 -11.75
N ILE A 44 -17.50 5.92 -12.25
CA ILE A 44 -16.85 4.63 -12.51
C ILE A 44 -15.82 4.78 -13.64
N ASN A 45 -16.16 5.45 -14.75
CA ASN A 45 -15.23 5.71 -15.84
C ASN A 45 -13.97 6.43 -15.36
N LYS A 46 -14.13 7.51 -14.61
CA LYS A 46 -13.02 8.25 -14.00
C LYS A 46 -12.12 7.32 -13.17
N GLN A 47 -12.72 6.48 -12.35
CA GLN A 47 -11.97 5.58 -11.48
C GLN A 47 -11.24 4.48 -12.26
N ILE A 48 -11.84 3.94 -13.33
CA ILE A 48 -11.16 2.98 -14.22
C ILE A 48 -9.91 3.60 -14.85
N ILE A 49 -10.03 4.82 -15.38
CA ILE A 49 -8.90 5.53 -16.00
C ILE A 49 -7.81 5.80 -14.97
N TYR A 50 -8.19 6.29 -13.80
CA TYR A 50 -7.28 6.53 -12.69
C TYR A 50 -6.50 5.27 -12.34
N GLN A 51 -7.19 4.14 -12.13
CA GLN A 51 -6.55 2.87 -11.80
C GLN A 51 -5.64 2.36 -12.92
N ALA A 52 -6.04 2.49 -14.18
CA ALA A 52 -5.22 2.09 -15.31
C ALA A 52 -3.89 2.86 -15.35
N ILE A 53 -3.95 4.18 -15.16
CA ILE A 53 -2.75 5.04 -15.18
C ILE A 53 -1.84 4.72 -13.98
N THR A 54 -2.40 4.61 -12.79
CA THR A 54 -1.62 4.36 -11.56
C THR A 54 -1.02 2.96 -11.54
N LEU A 55 -1.74 1.94 -11.99
CA LEU A 55 -1.22 0.58 -12.14
C LEU A 55 -0.11 0.51 -13.19
N PHE A 56 -0.29 1.17 -14.34
CA PHE A 56 0.75 1.22 -15.37
C PHE A 56 2.02 1.91 -14.86
N GLY A 57 1.87 3.08 -14.24
CA GLY A 57 2.99 3.82 -13.65
C GLY A 57 3.70 3.02 -12.54
N THR A 58 2.94 2.31 -11.71
CA THR A 58 3.49 1.41 -10.69
C THR A 58 4.22 0.23 -11.33
N GLY A 59 3.69 -0.36 -12.39
CA GLY A 59 4.36 -1.43 -13.13
C GLY A 59 5.71 -1.00 -13.71
N VAL A 60 5.76 0.19 -14.30
CA VAL A 60 7.01 0.81 -14.79
C VAL A 60 8.00 1.04 -13.64
N PHE A 61 7.51 1.57 -12.50
CA PHE A 61 8.34 1.75 -11.31
C PHE A 61 8.91 0.43 -10.78
N LEU A 62 8.07 -0.61 -10.66
CA LEU A 62 8.52 -1.93 -10.21
C LEU A 62 9.57 -2.54 -11.15
N PHE A 63 9.43 -2.34 -12.46
CA PHE A 63 10.42 -2.77 -13.44
C PHE A 63 11.75 -2.03 -13.25
N ILE A 64 11.72 -0.71 -13.05
CA ILE A 64 12.91 0.11 -12.75
C ILE A 64 13.56 -0.36 -11.45
N LEU A 65 12.76 -0.55 -10.39
CA LEU A 65 13.24 -0.99 -9.09
C LEU A 65 13.88 -2.38 -9.18
N TRP A 66 13.27 -3.32 -9.89
CA TRP A 66 13.82 -4.65 -10.15
C TRP A 66 15.14 -4.56 -10.93
N TRP A 67 15.21 -3.72 -11.95
CA TRP A 67 16.41 -3.54 -12.76
C TRP A 67 17.61 -3.06 -11.91
N PHE A 68 17.41 -2.07 -11.05
CA PHE A 68 18.47 -1.50 -10.24
C PHE A 68 18.76 -2.26 -8.94
N LYS A 69 17.80 -3.00 -8.40
CA LYS A 69 17.84 -3.62 -7.07
C LYS A 69 17.46 -5.10 -7.08
N LYS A 70 17.72 -5.80 -8.16
CA LYS A 70 17.27 -7.18 -8.44
C LYS A 70 17.30 -8.12 -7.23
N GLN A 71 18.45 -8.24 -6.54
CA GLN A 71 18.58 -9.15 -5.40
C GLN A 71 17.68 -8.76 -4.23
N LYS A 72 17.64 -7.47 -3.88
CA LYS A 72 16.81 -6.95 -2.78
C LYS A 72 15.32 -7.02 -3.09
N PHE A 73 14.98 -6.80 -4.36
CA PHE A 73 13.62 -6.95 -4.85
C PHE A 73 13.12 -8.39 -4.62
N TYR A 74 13.88 -9.41 -5.02
CA TYR A 74 13.52 -10.80 -4.77
C TYR A 74 13.50 -11.16 -3.27
N GLU A 75 14.39 -10.59 -2.48
CA GLU A 75 14.39 -10.81 -1.03
C GLU A 75 13.13 -10.27 -0.35
N TYR A 76 12.52 -9.22 -0.88
CA TYR A 76 11.26 -8.68 -0.38
C TYR A 76 10.12 -9.69 -0.54
N PHE A 77 10.06 -10.40 -1.65
CA PHE A 77 9.01 -11.38 -1.95
C PHE A 77 9.24 -12.77 -1.32
N LYS A 78 10.33 -12.96 -0.58
CA LYS A 78 10.50 -14.21 0.18
C LYS A 78 9.43 -14.29 1.26
N LYS A 79 8.72 -15.43 1.28
CA LYS A 79 7.68 -15.69 2.29
C LYS A 79 8.25 -15.55 3.69
N GLY A 80 7.64 -14.71 4.51
CA GLY A 80 7.94 -14.58 5.93
C GLY A 80 7.25 -15.65 6.78
N ASP A 81 7.63 -15.71 8.03
CA ASP A 81 6.97 -16.56 9.02
C ASP A 81 5.85 -15.76 9.72
N ILE A 82 4.61 -15.99 9.29
CA ILE A 82 3.43 -15.37 9.88
C ILE A 82 3.15 -15.82 11.31
N SER A 83 3.76 -16.93 11.74
CA SER A 83 3.67 -17.44 13.12
C SER A 83 4.73 -16.84 14.03
N ALA A 84 5.69 -16.07 13.49
CA ALA A 84 6.71 -15.40 14.27
C ALA A 84 6.10 -14.47 15.33
N LYS A 85 6.75 -14.42 16.50
CA LYS A 85 6.36 -13.50 17.57
C LYS A 85 6.57 -12.05 17.15
N ILE A 86 5.64 -11.19 17.53
CA ILE A 86 5.74 -9.75 17.32
C ILE A 86 6.73 -9.17 18.31
N ILE A 87 7.67 -8.38 17.82
CA ILE A 87 8.57 -7.59 18.68
C ILE A 87 7.79 -6.34 19.10
N PRO A 88 7.69 -6.05 20.42
CA PRO A 88 7.02 -4.85 20.89
C PRO A 88 7.68 -3.58 20.33
N GLU A 89 6.87 -2.65 19.83
CA GLU A 89 7.32 -1.36 19.32
C GLU A 89 6.44 -0.25 19.94
N PRO A 90 6.75 0.21 21.15
CA PRO A 90 5.90 1.16 21.88
C PRO A 90 5.73 2.50 21.19
N ILE A 91 6.73 2.94 20.37
CA ILE A 91 6.69 4.22 19.65
C ILE A 91 5.51 4.28 18.66
N VAL A 92 5.21 3.15 18.01
CA VAL A 92 4.08 3.02 17.08
C VAL A 92 2.85 2.37 17.72
N GLY A 93 2.86 2.17 19.03
CA GLY A 93 1.73 1.61 19.78
C GLY A 93 1.57 0.09 19.66
N ILE A 94 2.55 -0.62 19.13
CA ILE A 94 2.50 -2.08 19.01
C ILE A 94 2.96 -2.71 20.34
N THR A 95 2.00 -3.14 21.15
CA THR A 95 2.23 -3.82 22.45
C THR A 95 1.54 -5.18 22.42
N PRO A 96 2.12 -6.20 21.73
CA PRO A 96 1.50 -7.51 21.57
C PRO A 96 1.46 -8.27 22.91
N LYS A 97 0.45 -9.12 23.08
CA LYS A 97 0.42 -10.09 24.16
C LYS A 97 1.47 -11.18 23.93
N PRO A 98 1.97 -11.86 24.99
CA PRO A 98 3.03 -12.88 24.87
C PRO A 98 2.69 -14.05 23.93
N THR A 99 1.40 -14.31 23.70
CA THR A 99 0.88 -15.37 22.84
C THR A 99 0.53 -14.90 21.42
N GLU A 100 0.62 -13.60 21.15
CA GLU A 100 0.26 -13.05 19.85
C GLU A 100 1.42 -13.19 18.84
N ASN A 101 1.04 -13.56 17.65
CA ASN A 101 1.91 -13.58 16.47
C ASN A 101 1.34 -12.65 15.39
N TRP A 102 2.10 -12.47 14.31
CA TRP A 102 1.70 -11.57 13.21
C TRP A 102 0.35 -11.95 12.59
N PHE A 103 0.01 -13.24 12.51
CA PHE A 103 -1.29 -13.67 12.01
C PHE A 103 -2.44 -13.18 12.89
N HIS A 104 -2.34 -13.36 14.20
CA HIS A 104 -3.38 -12.90 15.14
C HIS A 104 -3.53 -11.38 15.13
N PHE A 105 -2.41 -10.66 15.10
CA PHE A 105 -2.39 -9.21 15.04
C PHE A 105 -3.03 -8.68 13.75
N GLY A 106 -2.57 -9.20 12.59
CA GLY A 106 -3.10 -8.81 11.29
C GLY A 106 -4.59 -9.08 11.16
N ARG A 107 -5.05 -10.28 11.57
CA ARG A 107 -6.47 -10.62 11.57
C ARG A 107 -7.30 -9.67 12.43
N ASN A 108 -6.88 -9.42 13.68
CA ASN A 108 -7.62 -8.58 14.60
C ASN A 108 -7.67 -7.13 14.11
N PHE A 109 -6.56 -6.62 13.58
CA PHE A 109 -6.47 -5.29 13.01
C PHE A 109 -7.35 -5.15 11.75
N SER A 110 -7.33 -6.16 10.87
CA SER A 110 -8.18 -6.20 9.67
C SER A 110 -9.66 -6.17 10.02
N ILE A 111 -10.09 -6.97 11.01
CA ILE A 111 -11.49 -6.96 11.47
C ILE A 111 -11.87 -5.58 12.01
N LEU A 112 -11.02 -4.99 12.87
CA LEU A 112 -11.27 -3.67 13.45
C LEU A 112 -11.44 -2.61 12.35
N ILE A 113 -10.50 -2.53 11.41
CA ILE A 113 -10.56 -1.56 10.31
C ILE A 113 -11.79 -1.80 9.44
N SER A 114 -12.12 -3.07 9.13
CA SER A 114 -13.32 -3.40 8.34
C SER A 114 -14.60 -2.94 9.01
N VAL A 115 -14.74 -3.14 10.31
CA VAL A 115 -15.92 -2.69 11.08
C VAL A 115 -15.99 -1.16 11.09
N VAL A 116 -14.89 -0.47 11.40
CA VAL A 116 -14.86 1.00 11.43
C VAL A 116 -15.22 1.56 10.05
N THR A 117 -14.64 1.01 8.99
CA THR A 117 -14.92 1.44 7.62
C THR A 117 -16.39 1.20 7.24
N ALA A 118 -16.94 0.03 7.58
CA ALA A 118 -18.36 -0.26 7.32
C ALA A 118 -19.29 0.71 8.03
N VAL A 119 -19.00 1.06 9.30
CA VAL A 119 -19.77 2.04 10.07
C VAL A 119 -19.70 3.43 9.42
N VAL A 120 -18.51 3.88 9.03
CA VAL A 120 -18.32 5.18 8.35
C VAL A 120 -19.09 5.22 7.04
N ILE A 121 -18.99 4.17 6.21
CA ILE A 121 -19.72 4.07 4.94
C ILE A 121 -21.24 4.09 5.19
N TYR A 122 -21.71 3.35 6.19
CA TYR A 122 -23.13 3.33 6.53
C TYR A 122 -23.66 4.73 6.83
N PHE A 123 -23.01 5.47 7.72
CA PHE A 123 -23.47 6.80 8.10
C PHE A 123 -23.32 7.82 6.96
N GLN A 124 -22.18 7.88 6.30
CA GLN A 124 -21.92 8.89 5.26
C GLN A 124 -22.65 8.60 3.94
N VAL A 125 -22.73 7.34 3.53
CA VAL A 125 -23.26 7.00 2.21
C VAL A 125 -24.74 6.62 2.26
N ILE A 126 -25.14 5.76 3.18
CA ILE A 126 -26.49 5.24 3.25
C ILE A 126 -27.38 6.17 4.07
N GLY A 127 -26.95 6.59 5.25
CA GLY A 127 -27.72 7.40 6.17
C GLY A 127 -28.00 8.82 5.66
N GLU A 128 -26.95 9.54 5.25
CA GLU A 128 -27.09 10.93 4.81
C GLU A 128 -27.63 11.07 3.39
N ASN A 129 -27.14 10.26 2.46
CA ASN A 129 -27.48 10.38 1.03
C ASN A 129 -28.70 9.54 0.62
N LYS A 130 -29.31 8.78 1.53
CA LYS A 130 -30.49 7.91 1.26
C LYS A 130 -30.30 6.98 0.05
N ILE A 131 -29.06 6.50 -0.16
CA ILE A 131 -28.74 5.61 -1.27
C ILE A 131 -29.37 4.25 -1.00
N SER A 132 -30.09 3.72 -1.99
CA SER A 132 -30.68 2.39 -1.89
C SER A 132 -29.59 1.32 -1.73
N ILE A 133 -29.83 0.35 -0.86
CA ILE A 133 -28.97 -0.81 -0.66
C ILE A 133 -28.71 -1.57 -1.97
N ASN A 134 -29.68 -1.62 -2.87
CA ASN A 134 -29.50 -2.25 -4.20
C ASN A 134 -28.41 -1.56 -5.03
N ASN A 135 -28.34 -0.23 -4.97
CA ASN A 135 -27.29 0.52 -5.67
C ASN A 135 -25.90 0.23 -5.08
N VAL A 136 -25.81 0.00 -3.77
CA VAL A 136 -24.56 -0.40 -3.11
C VAL A 136 -24.08 -1.75 -3.65
N PHE A 137 -24.94 -2.75 -3.78
CA PHE A 137 -24.58 -4.05 -4.34
C PHE A 137 -24.15 -3.99 -5.81
N THR A 138 -24.70 -3.07 -6.60
CA THR A 138 -24.30 -2.87 -8.00
C THR A 138 -22.87 -2.29 -8.10
N VAL A 139 -22.47 -1.41 -7.20
CA VAL A 139 -21.16 -0.75 -7.21
C VAL A 139 -20.09 -1.56 -6.47
N LEU A 140 -20.48 -2.47 -5.57
CA LEU A 140 -19.58 -3.22 -4.70
C LEU A 140 -18.45 -3.96 -5.44
N PRO A 141 -18.68 -4.69 -6.57
CA PRO A 141 -17.60 -5.36 -7.29
C PRO A 141 -16.52 -4.39 -7.79
N PHE A 142 -16.95 -3.24 -8.33
CA PHE A 142 -16.01 -2.18 -8.76
C PHE A 142 -15.22 -1.64 -7.58
N SER A 143 -15.89 -1.39 -6.45
CA SER A 143 -15.24 -0.87 -5.25
C SER A 143 -14.18 -1.83 -4.70
N ILE A 144 -14.44 -3.14 -4.72
CA ILE A 144 -13.45 -4.15 -4.31
C ILE A 144 -12.24 -4.13 -5.23
N VAL A 145 -12.45 -4.16 -6.56
CA VAL A 145 -11.35 -4.13 -7.53
C VAL A 145 -10.53 -2.85 -7.37
N PHE A 146 -11.19 -1.70 -7.21
CA PHE A 146 -10.49 -0.42 -7.04
C PHE A 146 -9.72 -0.35 -5.72
N ALA A 147 -10.29 -0.86 -4.63
CA ALA A 147 -9.60 -0.91 -3.34
C ALA A 147 -8.34 -1.79 -3.40
N LEU A 148 -8.44 -2.98 -4.02
CA LEU A 148 -7.29 -3.88 -4.20
C LEU A 148 -6.22 -3.24 -5.08
N SER A 149 -6.61 -2.61 -6.20
CA SER A 149 -5.67 -1.92 -7.09
C SER A 149 -4.96 -0.78 -6.38
N ASN A 150 -5.70 0.04 -5.63
CA ASN A 150 -5.14 1.17 -4.89
C ASN A 150 -4.17 0.70 -3.79
N SER A 151 -4.57 -0.31 -3.01
CA SER A 151 -3.69 -0.95 -2.02
C SER A 151 -2.40 -1.48 -2.66
N PHE A 152 -2.49 -2.14 -3.81
CA PHE A 152 -1.32 -2.63 -4.53
C PHE A 152 -0.38 -1.49 -4.96
N VAL A 153 -0.94 -0.39 -5.48
CA VAL A 153 -0.16 0.80 -5.88
C VAL A 153 0.56 1.41 -4.67
N GLU A 154 -0.17 1.65 -3.58
CA GLU A 154 0.39 2.22 -2.35
C GLU A 154 1.47 1.33 -1.75
N GLU A 155 1.22 0.04 -1.58
CA GLU A 155 2.20 -0.92 -1.04
C GLU A 155 3.44 -1.00 -1.92
N SER A 156 3.27 -1.00 -3.24
CA SER A 156 4.39 -1.09 -4.18
C SER A 156 5.28 0.14 -4.15
N LEU A 157 4.71 1.34 -4.08
CA LEU A 157 5.48 2.58 -4.06
C LEU A 157 6.04 2.87 -2.68
N THR A 158 5.20 2.92 -1.66
CA THR A 158 5.59 3.44 -0.35
C THR A 158 6.32 2.40 0.49
N ARG A 159 5.81 1.18 0.57
CA ARG A 159 6.43 0.13 1.40
C ARG A 159 7.54 -0.61 0.66
N LEU A 160 7.21 -1.32 -0.43
CA LEU A 160 8.21 -2.10 -1.19
C LEU A 160 9.33 -1.20 -1.72
N GLY A 161 8.98 -0.08 -2.36
CA GLY A 161 9.95 0.85 -2.93
C GLY A 161 10.94 1.35 -1.88
N VAL A 162 10.45 1.89 -0.77
CA VAL A 162 11.29 2.44 0.31
C VAL A 162 12.12 1.34 0.98
N VAL A 163 11.52 0.19 1.30
CA VAL A 163 12.24 -0.92 1.95
C VAL A 163 13.36 -1.45 1.07
N VAL A 164 13.11 -1.69 -0.22
CA VAL A 164 14.11 -2.21 -1.17
C VAL A 164 15.28 -1.23 -1.35
N VAL A 165 14.99 0.07 -1.36
CA VAL A 165 16.03 1.10 -1.51
C VAL A 165 16.85 1.26 -0.24
N LEU A 166 16.23 1.27 0.94
CA LEU A 166 16.87 1.63 2.22
C LEU A 166 17.39 0.44 3.03
N LYS A 167 17.04 -0.80 2.70
CA LYS A 167 17.30 -2.02 3.49
C LYS A 167 18.70 -2.16 4.08
N ASP A 168 19.75 -1.75 3.34
CA ASP A 168 21.13 -1.86 3.83
C ASP A 168 21.68 -0.58 4.46
N LYS A 169 20.87 0.48 4.49
CA LYS A 169 21.29 1.82 4.89
C LYS A 169 20.86 2.15 6.32
N LEU A 170 19.81 1.50 6.77
CA LEU A 170 19.26 1.66 8.10
C LEU A 170 19.98 0.69 9.07
N LYS A 171 21.23 0.96 9.39
CA LYS A 171 22.09 0.12 10.22
C LYS A 171 22.47 0.79 11.54
N ASP A 172 21.52 1.19 12.36
CA ASP A 172 21.77 1.43 13.77
C ASP A 172 20.87 0.54 14.63
N ASN A 173 21.30 0.20 15.86
CA ASN A 173 20.64 -0.76 16.71
C ASN A 173 19.14 -0.45 16.93
N ASN A 174 18.72 0.81 16.87
CA ASN A 174 17.32 1.21 16.93
C ASN A 174 16.60 1.07 15.59
N THR A 175 17.30 1.17 14.46
CA THR A 175 16.74 0.95 13.11
C THR A 175 16.84 -0.50 12.66
N ALA A 176 17.66 -1.33 13.28
CA ALA A 176 17.62 -2.78 13.07
C ALA A 176 16.28 -3.36 13.49
N ASN A 177 15.69 -2.88 14.59
CA ASN A 177 14.34 -3.24 15.02
C ASN A 177 13.28 -2.72 14.04
N PHE A 178 13.40 -1.48 13.56
CA PHE A 178 12.51 -0.92 12.56
C PHE A 178 12.61 -1.66 11.22
N SER A 179 13.80 -1.98 10.73
CA SER A 179 14.01 -2.74 9.50
C SER A 179 13.61 -4.20 9.63
N THR A 180 13.73 -4.78 10.83
CA THR A 180 13.26 -6.14 11.13
C THR A 180 11.74 -6.15 11.22
N ASN A 181 11.13 -5.16 11.83
CA ASN A 181 9.68 -5.01 11.90
C ASN A 181 9.05 -4.67 10.55
N LEU A 182 9.71 -3.84 9.71
CA LEU A 182 9.35 -3.65 8.31
C LEU A 182 9.48 -4.95 7.51
N ARG A 183 10.49 -5.78 7.81
CA ARG A 183 10.69 -7.08 7.16
C ARG A 183 9.55 -8.05 7.49
N TYR A 184 9.10 -8.08 8.74
CA TYR A 184 7.98 -8.92 9.16
C TYR A 184 6.63 -8.31 8.75
N GLY A 185 6.46 -7.00 8.80
CA GLY A 185 5.25 -6.31 8.35
C GLY A 185 5.06 -6.34 6.82
N ALA A 186 6.14 -6.24 6.04
CA ALA A 186 6.13 -6.31 4.58
C ALA A 186 5.91 -7.74 4.03
N LEU A 187 6.01 -8.74 4.89
CA LEU A 187 5.81 -10.15 4.54
C LEU A 187 4.40 -10.65 4.90
N LEU A 188 3.57 -9.78 5.45
CA LEU A 188 2.22 -10.08 5.94
C LEU A 188 1.12 -9.23 5.28
N GLY A 189 1.48 -8.35 4.33
CA GLY A 189 0.53 -7.60 3.51
C GLY A 189 0.13 -8.35 2.25
#